data_5d131cfad45633494147e1be0c67015a
#
_entry.id   5d131cfad45633494147e1be0c67015a
#
_cell.length_a   1.000
_cell.length_b   1.000
_cell.length_c   1.000
_cell.angle_alpha   90.00
_cell.angle_beta   90.00
_cell.angle_gamma   90.00
#
_symmetry.space_group_name_H-M   'P 1'
#
loop_
_entity.id
_entity.type
_entity.pdbx_description
1 polymer ?
#
loop_
_entity_poly.entity_id
_entity_poly.type
_entity_poly.pdbx_seq_one_letter_code
_entity_poly.pdbx_strand_id
1 'polypeptide(L)'
;MMAKRELTQAVVACAKQFDADLVAIGSADRFAGTNVFDIYPDVKSVICIAYRVLRGSHRGIEEGTTYYQYSTTGIETIEETLMPQTLLRVSAFLEEEGFLAIPQKRHQVTGYTMAGCSLAR
;
A
#
# COMPACT_ATOMS: atom_id res chain seq x y z
N MET A 1 -7.85 -1.95 24.54
CA MET A 1 -6.78 -1.93 23.49
C MET A 1 -6.57 -3.33 22.96
N MET A 2 -6.49 -3.49 21.66
CA MET A 2 -6.25 -4.79 21.03
C MET A 2 -4.85 -5.29 21.34
N ALA A 3 -4.70 -6.60 21.50
CA ALA A 3 -3.38 -7.22 21.51
C ALA A 3 -2.71 -7.04 20.14
N LYS A 4 -1.38 -7.03 20.12
CA LYS A 4 -0.61 -6.81 18.88
C LYS A 4 -1.02 -7.77 17.75
N ARG A 5 -1.24 -9.03 18.08
CA ARG A 5 -1.65 -10.04 17.10
C ARG A 5 -3.06 -9.76 16.55
N GLU A 6 -3.96 -9.35 17.41
CA GLU A 6 -5.32 -9.01 17.03
C GLU A 6 -5.34 -7.78 16.14
N LEU A 7 -4.53 -6.78 16.46
CA LEU A 7 -4.39 -5.58 15.66
C LEU A 7 -3.88 -5.92 14.25
N THR A 8 -2.87 -6.76 14.14
CA THR A 8 -2.34 -7.20 12.86
C THR A 8 -3.42 -7.88 12.01
N GLN A 9 -4.18 -8.78 12.61
CA GLN A 9 -5.28 -9.47 11.92
C GLN A 9 -6.37 -8.50 11.50
N ALA A 10 -6.69 -7.53 12.35
CA ALA A 10 -7.71 -6.53 12.05
C ALA A 10 -7.29 -5.60 10.90
N VAL A 11 -6.02 -5.22 10.84
CA VAL A 11 -5.47 -4.43 9.74
C VAL A 11 -5.56 -5.18 8.43
N VAL A 12 -5.18 -6.45 8.42
CA VAL A 12 -5.26 -7.30 7.23
C VAL A 12 -6.71 -7.44 6.77
N ALA A 13 -7.62 -7.68 7.70
CA ALA A 13 -9.05 -7.79 7.39
C ALA A 13 -9.61 -6.48 6.82
N CYS A 14 -9.23 -5.36 7.39
CA CYS A 14 -9.64 -4.04 6.91
C CYS A 14 -9.18 -3.81 5.46
N ALA A 15 -7.91 -4.09 5.16
CA ALA A 15 -7.40 -3.92 3.82
C ALA A 15 -8.11 -4.85 2.80
N LYS A 16 -8.37 -6.08 3.19
CA LYS A 16 -9.06 -7.04 2.34
C LYS A 16 -10.53 -6.69 2.13
N GLN A 17 -11.14 -6.04 3.10
CA GLN A 17 -12.50 -5.55 2.95
C GLN A 17 -12.61 -4.52 1.82
N PHE A 18 -11.52 -3.79 1.56
CA PHE A 18 -11.43 -2.82 0.47
C PHE A 18 -10.68 -3.40 -0.74
N ASP A 19 -10.83 -4.71 -0.94
CA ASP A 19 -10.37 -5.42 -2.14
C ASP A 19 -8.86 -5.59 -2.32
N ALA A 20 -8.07 -5.39 -1.28
CA ALA A 20 -6.66 -5.71 -1.34
C ALA A 20 -6.44 -7.21 -1.54
N ASP A 21 -5.59 -7.57 -2.47
CA ASP A 21 -5.27 -8.97 -2.74
C ASP A 21 -4.20 -9.52 -1.79
N LEU A 22 -3.21 -8.71 -1.51
CA LEU A 22 -2.12 -9.08 -0.59
C LEU A 22 -1.87 -7.96 0.40
N VAL A 23 -1.58 -8.35 1.63
CA VAL A 23 -1.19 -7.41 2.68
C VAL A 23 0.01 -7.99 3.41
N ALA A 24 1.05 -7.21 3.54
CA ALA A 24 2.24 -7.59 4.28
C ALA A 24 2.58 -6.51 5.30
N ILE A 25 2.97 -6.91 6.49
CA ILE A 25 3.34 -5.99 7.55
C ILE A 25 4.76 -6.36 7.99
N GLY A 26 5.64 -5.38 7.97
CA GLY A 26 7.03 -5.58 8.36
C GLY A 26 7.52 -4.52 9.32
N SER A 27 8.57 -4.84 10.04
CA SER A 27 9.25 -3.86 10.88
C SER A 27 9.89 -2.79 10.02
N ALA A 28 9.84 -1.53 10.49
CA ALA A 28 10.48 -0.43 9.79
C ALA A 28 11.99 -0.62 9.64
N ASP A 29 12.62 -1.41 10.52
CA ASP A 29 14.06 -1.67 10.47
C ASP A 29 14.48 -2.33 9.14
N ARG A 30 13.58 -3.06 8.51
CA ARG A 30 13.84 -3.68 7.20
C ARG A 30 13.96 -2.67 6.08
N PHE A 31 13.55 -1.43 6.33
CA PHE A 31 13.55 -0.36 5.35
C PHE A 31 14.65 0.66 5.64
N ALA A 32 15.64 0.29 6.46
CA ALA A 32 16.79 1.13 6.72
C ALA A 32 17.52 1.42 5.40
N GLY A 33 17.93 2.66 5.20
CA GLY A 33 18.56 3.10 3.95
C GLY A 33 17.58 3.55 2.87
N THR A 34 16.27 3.43 3.13
CA THR A 34 15.23 3.96 2.24
C THR A 34 14.73 5.29 2.80
N ASN A 35 13.84 5.95 2.06
CA ASN A 35 13.27 7.22 2.50
C ASN A 35 12.11 7.10 3.50
N VAL A 36 11.83 5.91 4.01
CA VAL A 36 10.73 5.68 4.95
C VAL A 36 10.91 6.54 6.21
N PHE A 37 12.13 6.58 6.74
CA PHE A 37 12.43 7.36 7.94
C PHE A 37 12.48 8.87 7.68
N ASP A 38 12.65 9.28 6.44
CA ASP A 38 12.57 10.69 6.06
C ASP A 38 11.12 11.18 6.06
N ILE A 39 10.19 10.28 5.69
CA ILE A 39 8.76 10.58 5.71
C ILE A 39 8.26 10.66 7.15
N TYR A 40 8.66 9.67 7.97
CA TYR A 40 8.28 9.68 9.38
C TYR A 40 9.38 9.06 10.23
N PRO A 41 10.16 9.87 10.96
CA PRO A 41 11.30 9.37 11.72
C PRO A 41 10.98 8.33 12.80
N ASP A 42 9.78 8.42 13.38
CA ASP A 42 9.36 7.51 14.46
C ASP A 42 8.61 6.27 13.99
N VAL A 43 8.65 5.98 12.70
CA VAL A 43 7.95 4.84 12.14
C VAL A 43 8.40 3.53 12.78
N LYS A 44 7.46 2.67 13.11
CA LYS A 44 7.74 1.35 13.71
C LYS A 44 7.45 0.21 12.77
N SER A 45 6.44 0.36 11.92
CA SER A 45 6.02 -0.68 11.00
C SER A 45 5.64 -0.11 9.66
N VAL A 46 5.81 -0.89 8.63
CA VAL A 46 5.37 -0.56 7.27
C VAL A 46 4.34 -1.59 6.84
N ILE A 47 3.20 -1.10 6.40
CA ILE A 47 2.13 -1.93 5.88
C ILE A 47 2.13 -1.78 4.37
N CYS A 48 2.29 -2.89 3.66
CA CYS A 48 2.29 -2.91 2.22
C CYS A 48 1.03 -3.61 1.72
N ILE A 49 0.36 -2.98 0.79
CA ILE A 49 -0.90 -3.46 0.24
C ILE A 49 -0.72 -3.61 -1.27
N ALA A 50 -1.13 -4.74 -1.80
CA ALA A 50 -1.00 -5.02 -3.22
C ALA A 50 -2.33 -5.42 -3.84
N TYR A 51 -2.51 -4.99 -5.08
CA TYR A 51 -3.66 -5.36 -5.88
C TYR A 51 -3.19 -6.10 -7.11
N ARG A 52 -3.92 -7.14 -7.47
CA ARG A 52 -3.63 -7.89 -8.67
C ARG A 52 -4.01 -7.08 -9.90
N VAL A 53 -3.09 -6.93 -10.82
CA VAL A 53 -3.40 -6.39 -12.14
C VAL A 53 -3.96 -7.54 -12.99
N LEU A 54 -5.09 -7.31 -13.61
CA LEU A 54 -5.75 -8.33 -14.41
C LEU A 54 -4.91 -8.70 -15.64
N ARG A 55 -4.93 -9.98 -16.00
CA ARG A 55 -4.13 -10.46 -17.11
C ARG A 55 -4.43 -9.73 -18.43
N GLY A 56 -5.70 -9.41 -18.68
CA GLY A 56 -6.08 -8.65 -19.86
C GLY A 56 -5.41 -7.30 -19.99
N SER A 57 -5.11 -6.66 -18.85
CA SER A 57 -4.42 -5.36 -18.83
C SER A 57 -2.95 -5.48 -19.25
N HIS A 58 -2.34 -6.67 -19.10
CA HIS A 58 -0.96 -6.90 -19.48
C HIS A 58 -0.79 -7.56 -20.84
N ARG A 59 -1.86 -7.99 -21.46
CA ARG A 59 -1.81 -8.76 -22.69
C ARG A 59 -1.09 -8.03 -23.81
N GLY A 60 -1.34 -6.74 -23.96
CA GLY A 60 -0.67 -5.95 -24.97
C GLY A 60 0.84 -5.91 -24.81
N ILE A 61 1.31 -5.88 -23.56
CA ILE A 61 2.74 -5.90 -23.26
C ILE A 61 3.32 -7.28 -23.57
N GLU A 62 2.64 -8.34 -23.14
CA GLU A 62 3.09 -9.72 -23.34
C GLU A 62 3.16 -10.07 -24.83
N GLU A 63 2.24 -9.56 -25.63
CA GLU A 63 2.17 -9.82 -27.07
C GLU A 63 2.99 -8.82 -27.90
N GLY A 64 3.61 -7.84 -27.27
CA GLY A 64 4.43 -6.86 -27.96
C GLY A 64 3.66 -5.81 -28.74
N THR A 65 2.37 -5.63 -28.46
CA THR A 65 1.60 -4.57 -29.08
C THR A 65 1.84 -3.25 -28.36
N THR A 66 1.74 -2.14 -29.07
CA THR A 66 2.03 -0.84 -28.50
C THR A 66 0.79 -0.05 -28.11
N TYR A 67 -0.39 -0.63 -28.33
CA TYR A 67 -1.61 0.08 -27.96
C TYR A 67 -1.93 0.03 -26.49
N TYR A 68 -1.21 -0.91 -25.66
CA TYR A 68 -1.40 -0.97 -24.28
C TYR A 68 -0.66 -0.06 -23.59
N GLN A 69 -1.18 0.65 -22.83
CA GLN A 69 -0.54 1.63 -22.00
C GLN A 69 -0.82 1.37 -20.52
N TYR A 70 0.00 1.90 -19.66
CA TYR A 70 -0.28 1.88 -18.24
C TYR A 70 -1.49 2.71 -17.86
N SER A 71 -2.02 3.45 -18.82
CA SER A 71 -3.22 4.24 -18.64
C SER A 71 -4.51 3.47 -18.88
N THR A 72 -4.44 2.15 -19.02
CA THR A 72 -5.67 1.37 -19.17
C THR A 72 -6.49 1.40 -17.89
N THR A 73 -7.79 1.30 -18.02
CA THR A 73 -8.72 1.31 -16.90
C THR A 73 -8.30 0.32 -15.82
N GLY A 74 -7.82 -0.87 -16.20
CA GLY A 74 -7.42 -1.89 -15.23
C GLY A 74 -6.20 -1.52 -14.39
N ILE A 75 -5.36 -0.62 -14.85
CA ILE A 75 -4.18 -0.17 -14.10
C ILE A 75 -4.46 1.16 -13.43
N GLU A 76 -5.00 2.13 -14.15
CA GLU A 76 -5.31 3.44 -13.59
C GLU A 76 -6.29 3.39 -12.43
N THR A 77 -7.32 2.57 -12.54
CA THR A 77 -8.30 2.45 -11.46
C THR A 77 -7.64 1.90 -10.19
N ILE A 78 -6.73 0.93 -10.32
CA ILE A 78 -6.01 0.41 -9.17
C ILE A 78 -5.15 1.51 -8.56
N GLU A 79 -4.33 2.19 -9.35
CA GLU A 79 -3.35 3.15 -8.84
C GLU A 79 -3.98 4.45 -8.32
N GLU A 80 -5.03 4.93 -8.99
CA GLU A 80 -5.59 6.25 -8.70
C GLU A 80 -6.84 6.20 -7.82
N THR A 81 -7.49 5.06 -7.72
CA THR A 81 -8.75 4.93 -6.98
C THR A 81 -8.66 3.90 -5.86
N LEU A 82 -8.39 2.64 -6.18
CA LEU A 82 -8.44 1.58 -5.19
C LEU A 82 -7.32 1.67 -4.16
N MET A 83 -6.08 1.81 -4.60
CA MET A 83 -4.95 1.91 -3.68
C MET A 83 -5.04 3.09 -2.73
N PRO A 84 -5.24 4.33 -3.21
CA PRO A 84 -5.36 5.47 -2.30
C PRO A 84 -6.53 5.34 -1.33
N GLN A 85 -7.65 4.82 -1.80
CA GLN A 85 -8.82 4.65 -0.96
C GLN A 85 -8.58 3.61 0.15
N THR A 86 -7.97 2.48 -0.18
CA THR A 86 -7.64 1.45 0.80
C THR A 86 -6.64 1.96 1.82
N LEU A 87 -5.61 2.67 1.37
CA LEU A 87 -4.62 3.26 2.26
C LEU A 87 -5.25 4.25 3.24
N LEU A 88 -6.16 5.08 2.75
CA LEU A 88 -6.87 6.02 3.60
C LEU A 88 -7.73 5.30 4.64
N ARG A 89 -8.45 4.25 4.24
CA ARG A 89 -9.31 3.48 5.13
C ARG A 89 -8.52 2.73 6.20
N VAL A 90 -7.40 2.11 5.82
CA VAL A 90 -6.51 1.43 6.77
C VAL A 90 -5.90 2.43 7.74
N SER A 91 -5.48 3.58 7.25
CA SER A 91 -4.91 4.64 8.10
C SER A 91 -5.94 5.18 9.08
N ALA A 92 -7.17 5.40 8.64
CA ALA A 92 -8.25 5.84 9.51
C ALA A 92 -8.55 4.82 10.62
N PHE A 93 -8.57 3.54 10.26
CA PHE A 93 -8.76 2.47 11.23
C PHE A 93 -7.65 2.49 12.29
N LEU A 94 -6.40 2.65 11.87
CA LEU A 94 -5.27 2.69 12.79
C LEU A 94 -5.32 3.91 13.71
N GLU A 95 -5.75 5.04 13.22
CA GLU A 95 -5.89 6.23 14.05
C GLU A 95 -7.00 6.07 15.09
N GLU A 96 -8.08 5.38 14.74
CA GLU A 96 -9.14 5.05 15.69
C GLU A 96 -8.62 4.15 16.82
N GLU A 97 -7.60 3.33 16.53
CA GLU A 97 -6.97 2.46 17.52
C GLU A 97 -5.83 3.15 18.29
N GLY A 98 -5.60 4.43 18.05
CA GLY A 98 -4.62 5.23 18.79
C GLY A 98 -3.23 5.29 18.19
N PHE A 99 -3.07 4.91 16.92
CA PHE A 99 -1.79 4.98 16.22
C PHE A 99 -1.80 6.11 15.20
N LEU A 100 -0.63 6.58 14.83
CA LEU A 100 -0.50 7.47 13.68
C LEU A 100 -0.15 6.64 12.46
N ALA A 101 -0.80 6.91 11.37
CA ALA A 101 -0.54 6.23 10.11
C ALA A 101 -0.45 7.23 8.97
N ILE A 102 0.56 7.09 8.13
CA ILE A 102 0.77 7.98 6.99
C ILE A 102 0.56 7.17 5.72
N PRO A 103 -0.54 7.39 5.00
CA PRO A 103 -0.78 6.68 3.75
C PRO A 103 0.15 7.18 2.67
N GLN A 104 0.81 6.25 1.98
CA GLN A 104 1.69 6.58 0.88
C GLN A 104 1.24 5.85 -0.37
N LYS A 105 0.71 6.59 -1.31
CA LYS A 105 0.38 6.06 -2.61
C LYS A 105 1.69 5.77 -3.36
N ARG A 106 1.65 4.82 -4.28
CA ARG A 106 2.78 4.57 -5.16
C ARG A 106 3.11 5.86 -5.90
N HIS A 107 4.31 6.36 -5.71
CA HIS A 107 4.80 7.42 -6.54
C HIS A 107 6.31 7.35 -6.64
N GLN A 108 6.86 7.94 -7.68
CA GLN A 108 8.28 7.91 -7.92
C GLN A 108 8.92 9.18 -7.39
N VAL A 109 9.84 9.02 -6.43
CA VAL A 109 10.61 10.13 -5.89
C VAL A 109 12.07 9.75 -6.00
N THR A 110 12.86 10.52 -6.73
CA THR A 110 14.31 10.31 -6.87
C THR A 110 14.69 8.85 -7.16
N GLY A 111 13.99 8.21 -8.08
CA GLY A 111 14.28 6.83 -8.47
C GLY A 111 13.66 5.75 -7.59
N TYR A 112 12.96 6.13 -6.52
CA TYR A 112 12.28 5.16 -5.68
C TYR A 112 10.78 5.11 -5.98
N THR A 113 10.22 3.93 -5.89
CA THR A 113 8.78 3.75 -5.92
C THR A 113 8.35 3.23 -4.56
N MET A 114 7.46 3.96 -3.92
CA MET A 114 6.91 3.54 -2.65
C MET A 114 5.45 3.18 -2.81
N ALA A 115 5.07 2.09 -2.18
CA ALA A 115 3.68 1.69 -2.07
C ALA A 115 3.43 1.24 -0.64
N GLY A 116 2.31 1.59 -0.11
CA GLY A 116 1.95 1.17 1.24
C GLY A 116 1.78 2.33 2.20
N CYS A 117 1.75 2.01 3.45
CA CYS A 117 1.53 2.98 4.51
C CYS A 117 2.55 2.73 5.62
N SER A 118 3.07 3.80 6.16
CA SER A 118 3.93 3.73 7.33
C SER A 118 3.08 4.03 8.55
N LEU A 119 3.32 3.32 9.63
CA LEU A 119 2.68 3.67 10.87
C LEU A 119 3.72 3.86 11.96
N ALA A 120 3.42 4.75 12.87
CA ALA A 120 4.26 5.01 14.01
C ALA A 120 3.39 5.17 15.25
N ARG A 121 4.03 5.17 16.39
CA ARG A 121 3.31 5.30 17.62
C ARG A 121 3.94 6.35 18.52
#